data_772e8c45ef7e23152890aa93ba7d09ba
#
_entry.id   772e8c45ef7e23152890aa93ba7d09ba
#
_cell.length_a   1.000
_cell.length_b   1.000
_cell.length_c   1.000
_cell.angle_alpha   90.00
_cell.angle_beta   90.00
_cell.angle_gamma   90.00
#
_symmetry.space_group_name_H-M   'P 1'
#
loop_
_entity.id
_entity.type
_entity.pdbx_description
1 polymer ?
#
loop_
_entity_poly.entity_id
_entity_poly.type
_entity_poly.pdbx_seq_one_letter_code
_entity_poly.pdbx_strand_id
1 'polypeptide(L)'
;MQDFVKQLMEAAKAAGIEECEAYVSSRDSFRAMTTEGEVVEYESNLTRGLGFRGLYRGRMGYASTEAFDEEAVGQLVRGVMESAELCEDEDEAPLYDGGGPVPDMDLRNPALAQVTPQEKIDRVLAMEKLVKESDPRIDKTAHNVINTGSYTVRIVNSHGMDRSYTEDVGALYGQATAKDGDFVSSSGYGVAARSFDGLDVKKVGGEVARRTLDGLNAAPVPSGKYRVVFFSEAMCDLLGVFSSIFSAETAQKGMSLLKGRVGERIAAPCVTLVDDPLMEGGMGSRPFDDEGVPSATHTVVEDGVFRTFLHNLKTARKDGVATTGKARKVGYASAVHVTPTNFYLKPGKRTLDDMLRGIGEGLVITEVSGLHAGANPISGDFSLLAKGYTFREGRREKPVEQITVAGNFYELLSAVRELASDLTFPMGGIGCPSVDVGELSVSGT
;
A
#
# COMPACT_ATOMS: atom_id res chain seq x y z
N MET A 1 -15.12 15.00 -22.61
CA MET A 1 -14.53 13.70 -22.25
C MET A 1 -15.27 12.53 -22.88
N GLN A 2 -16.57 12.40 -22.70
CA GLN A 2 -17.32 11.28 -23.30
C GLN A 2 -17.25 11.30 -24.83
N ASP A 3 -17.46 12.46 -25.44
CA ASP A 3 -17.35 12.65 -26.88
C ASP A 3 -15.92 12.41 -27.40
N PHE A 4 -14.89 12.85 -26.65
CA PHE A 4 -13.49 12.64 -27.01
C PHE A 4 -13.15 11.13 -27.05
N VAL A 5 -13.52 10.36 -26.00
CA VAL A 5 -13.26 8.91 -25.98
C VAL A 5 -13.99 8.20 -27.13
N LYS A 6 -15.25 8.61 -27.43
CA LYS A 6 -16.00 8.07 -28.56
C LYS A 6 -15.29 8.34 -29.90
N GLN A 7 -14.87 9.58 -30.15
CA GLN A 7 -14.12 9.97 -31.35
C GLN A 7 -12.80 9.19 -31.46
N LEU A 8 -12.08 9.02 -30.34
CA LEU A 8 -10.84 8.23 -30.29
C LEU A 8 -11.07 6.77 -30.67
N MET A 9 -12.12 6.13 -30.15
CA MET A 9 -12.45 4.75 -30.50
C MET A 9 -12.84 4.60 -31.99
N GLU A 10 -13.60 5.54 -32.53
CA GLU A 10 -13.98 5.57 -33.96
C GLU A 10 -12.75 5.77 -34.86
N ALA A 11 -11.84 6.69 -34.49
CA ALA A 11 -10.61 6.95 -35.22
C ALA A 11 -9.64 5.75 -35.19
N ALA A 12 -9.49 5.11 -34.03
CA ALA A 12 -8.68 3.91 -33.88
C ALA A 12 -9.17 2.77 -34.77
N LYS A 13 -10.48 2.52 -34.78
CA LYS A 13 -11.09 1.52 -35.67
C LYS A 13 -10.87 1.83 -37.13
N ALA A 14 -11.01 3.11 -37.52
CA ALA A 14 -10.78 3.55 -38.91
C ALA A 14 -9.31 3.39 -39.35
N ALA A 15 -8.35 3.48 -38.40
CA ALA A 15 -6.93 3.29 -38.63
C ALA A 15 -6.50 1.80 -38.62
N GLY A 16 -7.42 0.85 -38.41
CA GLY A 16 -7.14 -0.58 -38.39
C GLY A 16 -6.56 -1.09 -37.06
N ILE A 17 -6.78 -0.39 -35.97
CA ILE A 17 -6.51 -0.90 -34.61
C ILE A 17 -7.65 -1.86 -34.27
N GLU A 18 -7.29 -3.14 -34.07
CA GLU A 18 -8.25 -4.26 -33.96
C GLU A 18 -9.03 -4.22 -32.65
N GLU A 19 -8.32 -4.00 -31.55
CA GLU A 19 -8.86 -3.85 -30.19
C GLU A 19 -8.20 -2.65 -29.53
N CYS A 20 -8.95 -1.87 -28.75
CA CYS A 20 -8.37 -0.72 -28.06
C CYS A 20 -9.08 -0.40 -26.74
N GLU A 21 -8.35 0.27 -25.86
CA GLU A 21 -8.82 0.68 -24.54
C GLU A 21 -8.31 2.08 -24.19
N ALA A 22 -9.19 2.91 -23.70
CA ALA A 22 -8.89 4.20 -23.10
C ALA A 22 -9.02 4.12 -21.58
N TYR A 23 -7.92 4.39 -20.88
CA TYR A 23 -7.86 4.53 -19.44
C TYR A 23 -7.75 6.02 -19.10
N VAL A 24 -8.80 6.59 -18.53
CA VAL A 24 -8.85 7.99 -18.11
C VAL A 24 -8.72 8.07 -16.61
N SER A 25 -7.77 8.86 -16.13
CA SER A 25 -7.70 9.17 -14.72
C SER A 25 -7.66 10.68 -14.47
N SER A 26 -8.28 11.10 -13.38
CA SER A 26 -8.15 12.45 -12.85
C SER A 26 -7.92 12.40 -11.34
N ARG A 27 -7.09 13.31 -10.86
CA ARG A 27 -6.78 13.46 -9.45
C ARG A 27 -6.87 14.94 -9.07
N ASP A 28 -7.77 15.23 -8.15
CA ASP A 28 -7.82 16.51 -7.44
C ASP A 28 -7.18 16.28 -6.08
N SER A 29 -6.11 16.96 -5.76
CA SER A 29 -5.33 16.72 -4.54
C SER A 29 -4.91 18.02 -3.87
N PHE A 30 -4.96 17.98 -2.55
CA PHE A 30 -4.49 19.01 -1.65
C PHE A 30 -3.44 18.43 -0.71
N ARG A 31 -2.35 19.16 -0.49
CA ARG A 31 -1.33 18.86 0.49
C ARG A 31 -0.94 20.12 1.23
N ALA A 32 -0.82 20.04 2.56
CA ALA A 32 -0.14 21.04 3.36
C ALA A 32 0.80 20.36 4.34
N MET A 33 1.96 20.97 4.55
CA MET A 33 2.95 20.54 5.53
C MET A 33 3.27 21.69 6.48
N THR A 34 3.32 21.36 7.78
CA THR A 34 3.69 22.32 8.83
C THR A 34 4.93 21.87 9.59
N THR A 35 5.68 22.83 10.09
CA THR A 35 6.87 22.63 10.93
C THR A 35 6.95 23.79 11.92
N GLU A 36 7.08 23.51 13.20
CA GLU A 36 7.13 24.49 14.30
C GLU A 36 6.01 25.54 14.26
N GLY A 37 4.80 25.09 13.87
CA GLY A 37 3.58 25.91 13.81
C GLY A 37 3.44 26.77 12.57
N GLU A 38 4.34 26.65 11.61
CA GLU A 38 4.30 27.38 10.33
C GLU A 38 4.02 26.48 9.15
N VAL A 39 3.24 26.95 8.17
CA VAL A 39 3.00 26.25 6.91
C VAL A 39 4.25 26.41 6.04
N VAL A 40 4.94 25.30 5.77
CA VAL A 40 6.19 25.29 4.98
C VAL A 40 5.98 24.79 3.55
N GLU A 41 4.87 24.09 3.31
CA GLU A 41 4.49 23.58 1.98
C GLU A 41 2.97 23.65 1.81
N TYR A 42 2.54 24.06 0.65
CA TYR A 42 1.14 24.10 0.27
C TYR A 42 1.00 23.80 -1.23
N GLU A 43 0.21 22.80 -1.55
CA GLU A 43 -0.06 22.40 -2.93
C GLU A 43 -1.54 22.09 -3.13
N SER A 44 -2.07 22.55 -4.26
CA SER A 44 -3.38 22.16 -4.76
C SER A 44 -3.26 21.86 -6.24
N ASN A 45 -3.45 20.60 -6.61
CA ASN A 45 -3.18 20.10 -7.95
C ASN A 45 -4.39 19.38 -8.52
N LEU A 46 -4.78 19.75 -9.75
CA LEU A 46 -5.71 19.00 -10.56
C LEU A 46 -4.96 18.40 -11.76
N THR A 47 -4.81 17.09 -11.74
CA THR A 47 -4.21 16.36 -12.87
C THR A 47 -5.26 15.50 -13.56
N ARG A 48 -5.17 15.43 -14.89
CA ARG A 48 -6.07 14.63 -15.70
C ARG A 48 -5.34 14.17 -16.95
N GLY A 49 -5.49 12.89 -17.27
CA GLY A 49 -4.88 12.36 -18.48
C GLY A 49 -5.58 11.10 -18.95
N LEU A 50 -5.21 10.68 -20.14
CA LEU A 50 -5.69 9.50 -20.80
C LEU A 50 -4.52 8.67 -21.30
N GLY A 51 -4.48 7.39 -20.92
CA GLY A 51 -3.67 6.36 -21.55
C GLY A 51 -4.52 5.61 -22.56
N PHE A 52 -3.97 5.40 -23.74
CA PHE A 52 -4.61 4.67 -24.82
C PHE A 52 -3.72 3.48 -25.20
N ARG A 53 -4.30 2.29 -25.27
CA ARG A 53 -3.62 1.10 -25.78
C ARG A 53 -4.45 0.46 -26.88
N GLY A 54 -3.79 -0.16 -27.84
CA GLY A 54 -4.50 -0.81 -28.93
C GLY A 54 -3.67 -1.85 -29.64
N LEU A 55 -4.33 -2.91 -30.11
CA LEU A 55 -3.74 -3.99 -30.88
C LEU A 55 -3.66 -3.56 -32.35
N TYR A 56 -2.45 -3.42 -32.88
CA TYR A 56 -2.18 -3.08 -34.26
C TYR A 56 -1.21 -4.10 -34.87
N ARG A 57 -1.65 -4.79 -35.92
CA ARG A 57 -0.88 -5.86 -36.60
C ARG A 57 -0.39 -6.93 -35.62
N GLY A 58 -1.24 -7.35 -34.70
CA GLY A 58 -0.95 -8.38 -33.71
C GLY A 58 -0.03 -7.96 -32.55
N ARG A 59 0.27 -6.65 -32.40
CA ARG A 59 1.10 -6.11 -31.33
C ARG A 59 0.39 -4.99 -30.57
N MET A 60 0.58 -4.98 -29.25
CA MET A 60 -0.03 -3.94 -28.41
C MET A 60 0.83 -2.68 -28.40
N GLY A 61 0.25 -1.56 -28.83
CA GLY A 61 0.85 -0.24 -28.78
C GLY A 61 0.24 0.62 -27.68
N TYR A 62 0.97 1.66 -27.28
CA TYR A 62 0.62 2.55 -26.17
C TYR A 62 0.87 4.01 -26.53
N ALA A 63 -0.03 4.89 -26.14
CA ALA A 63 0.13 6.33 -26.20
C ALA A 63 -0.58 7.00 -25.03
N SER A 64 -0.25 8.24 -24.68
CA SER A 64 -0.95 8.97 -23.63
C SER A 64 -1.00 10.46 -23.91
N THR A 65 -1.97 11.14 -23.31
CA THR A 65 -2.15 12.59 -23.45
C THR A 65 -2.79 13.23 -22.23
N GLU A 66 -2.54 14.50 -22.03
CA GLU A 66 -3.28 15.40 -21.14
C GLU A 66 -4.19 16.37 -21.91
N ALA A 67 -4.04 16.42 -23.25
CA ALA A 67 -4.89 17.21 -24.14
C ALA A 67 -6.11 16.42 -24.57
N PHE A 68 -7.28 17.10 -24.71
CA PHE A 68 -8.55 16.48 -25.04
C PHE A 68 -9.24 17.22 -26.21
N ASP A 69 -8.44 17.55 -27.22
CA ASP A 69 -8.86 18.21 -28.47
C ASP A 69 -8.79 17.23 -29.65
N GLU A 70 -9.22 17.68 -30.83
CA GLU A 70 -9.27 16.88 -32.06
C GLU A 70 -7.86 16.45 -32.52
N GLU A 71 -6.83 17.29 -32.30
CA GLU A 71 -5.45 16.97 -32.66
C GLU A 71 -4.92 15.80 -31.82
N ALA A 72 -5.22 15.78 -30.53
CA ALA A 72 -4.83 14.70 -29.61
C ALA A 72 -5.39 13.33 -30.02
N VAL A 73 -6.58 13.25 -30.62
CA VAL A 73 -7.12 12.00 -31.16
C VAL A 73 -6.17 11.42 -32.21
N GLY A 74 -5.76 12.25 -33.18
CA GLY A 74 -4.85 11.81 -34.24
C GLY A 74 -3.47 11.43 -33.71
N GLN A 75 -2.96 12.17 -32.70
CA GLN A 75 -1.68 11.86 -32.05
C GLN A 75 -1.71 10.53 -31.32
N LEU A 76 -2.78 10.23 -30.55
CA LEU A 76 -2.94 8.97 -29.83
C LEU A 76 -3.01 7.78 -30.77
N VAL A 77 -3.78 7.87 -31.84
CA VAL A 77 -3.90 6.78 -32.83
C VAL A 77 -2.55 6.50 -33.48
N ARG A 78 -1.83 7.53 -33.98
CA ARG A 78 -0.48 7.36 -34.54
C ARG A 78 0.51 6.80 -33.51
N GLY A 79 0.50 7.34 -32.28
CA GLY A 79 1.38 6.89 -31.21
C GLY A 79 1.19 5.41 -30.87
N VAL A 80 -0.04 4.90 -30.84
CA VAL A 80 -0.32 3.46 -30.67
C VAL A 80 0.23 2.65 -31.80
N MET A 81 0.03 3.08 -33.07
CA MET A 81 0.54 2.35 -34.25
C MET A 81 2.07 2.30 -34.26
N GLU A 82 2.74 3.42 -34.04
CA GLU A 82 4.19 3.54 -33.97
C GLU A 82 4.77 2.74 -32.80
N SER A 83 4.17 2.80 -31.64
CA SER A 83 4.56 2.02 -30.47
C SER A 83 4.40 0.52 -30.71
N ALA A 84 3.32 0.08 -31.36
CA ALA A 84 3.10 -1.31 -31.68
C ALA A 84 4.17 -1.86 -32.66
N GLU A 85 4.61 -1.06 -33.65
CA GLU A 85 5.65 -1.46 -34.60
C GLU A 85 7.03 -1.64 -33.95
N LEU A 86 7.29 -0.91 -32.85
CA LEU A 86 8.53 -0.99 -32.06
C LEU A 86 8.49 -2.06 -30.97
N CYS A 87 7.31 -2.61 -30.67
CA CYS A 87 7.16 -3.62 -29.62
C CYS A 87 7.72 -4.97 -30.09
N GLU A 88 8.73 -5.47 -29.38
CA GLU A 88 9.31 -6.80 -29.64
C GLU A 88 8.55 -7.90 -28.89
N ASP A 89 7.70 -7.52 -27.92
CA ASP A 89 7.01 -8.45 -27.01
C ASP A 89 5.78 -9.04 -27.71
N GLU A 90 5.81 -10.34 -27.98
CA GLU A 90 4.67 -11.11 -28.51
C GLU A 90 3.62 -11.40 -27.44
N ASP A 91 3.91 -11.06 -26.18
CA ASP A 91 3.00 -11.23 -25.05
C ASP A 91 1.86 -10.20 -25.12
N GLU A 92 0.85 -10.50 -25.90
CA GLU A 92 -0.39 -9.73 -25.94
C GLU A 92 -1.02 -9.63 -24.54
N ALA A 93 -1.24 -8.42 -24.07
CA ALA A 93 -2.10 -8.17 -22.91
C ALA A 93 -3.55 -8.09 -23.39
N PRO A 94 -4.38 -9.13 -23.21
CA PRO A 94 -5.75 -9.12 -23.72
C PRO A 94 -6.54 -7.99 -23.06
N LEU A 95 -7.52 -7.44 -23.77
CA LEU A 95 -8.49 -6.56 -23.17
C LEU A 95 -9.55 -7.38 -22.45
N TYR A 96 -10.08 -6.81 -21.36
CA TYR A 96 -11.19 -7.44 -20.65
C TYR A 96 -12.47 -7.37 -21.48
N ASP A 97 -13.21 -8.45 -21.56
CA ASP A 97 -14.45 -8.57 -22.35
C ASP A 97 -15.65 -7.80 -21.77
N GLY A 98 -15.48 -7.24 -20.56
CA GLY A 98 -16.53 -6.49 -19.86
C GLY A 98 -17.55 -7.34 -19.11
N GLY A 99 -17.36 -8.67 -19.06
CA GLY A 99 -18.27 -9.59 -18.36
C GLY A 99 -18.28 -9.41 -16.83
N GLY A 100 -19.30 -10.01 -16.20
CA GLY A 100 -19.46 -10.05 -14.75
C GLY A 100 -19.99 -8.77 -14.10
N PRO A 101 -20.70 -8.91 -12.98
CA PRO A 101 -21.24 -7.78 -12.22
C PRO A 101 -20.11 -7.05 -11.49
N VAL A 102 -20.15 -5.73 -11.53
CA VAL A 102 -19.27 -4.87 -10.74
C VAL A 102 -19.88 -4.68 -9.36
N PRO A 103 -19.13 -4.92 -8.27
CA PRO A 103 -19.61 -4.62 -6.91
C PRO A 103 -19.98 -3.13 -6.77
N ASP A 104 -21.11 -2.87 -6.15
CA ASP A 104 -21.49 -1.51 -5.75
C ASP A 104 -20.74 -1.13 -4.47
N MET A 105 -19.97 -0.05 -4.51
CA MET A 105 -19.11 0.36 -3.41
C MET A 105 -19.20 1.86 -3.19
N ASP A 106 -19.47 2.26 -1.96
CA ASP A 106 -19.44 3.66 -1.56
C ASP A 106 -18.00 4.07 -1.17
N LEU A 107 -17.27 4.59 -2.15
CA LEU A 107 -15.89 5.07 -1.99
C LEU A 107 -15.83 6.61 -1.95
N ARG A 108 -16.97 7.27 -2.16
CA ARG A 108 -17.04 8.72 -2.18
C ARG A 108 -17.44 9.30 -0.83
N ASN A 109 -16.80 10.42 -0.50
CA ASN A 109 -17.21 11.27 0.60
C ASN A 109 -17.30 12.72 0.12
N PRO A 110 -18.44 13.16 -0.41
CA PRO A 110 -18.60 14.52 -0.91
C PRO A 110 -18.31 15.61 0.17
N ALA A 111 -18.51 15.29 1.44
CA ALA A 111 -18.17 16.21 2.53
C ALA A 111 -16.66 16.47 2.63
N LEU A 112 -15.82 15.45 2.36
CA LEU A 112 -14.36 15.64 2.31
C LEU A 112 -13.93 16.62 1.20
N ALA A 113 -14.58 16.54 0.05
CA ALA A 113 -14.29 17.42 -1.09
C ALA A 113 -14.74 18.88 -0.83
N GLN A 114 -15.71 19.11 0.08
CA GLN A 114 -16.20 20.44 0.43
C GLN A 114 -15.37 21.13 1.51
N VAL A 115 -14.48 20.43 2.19
CA VAL A 115 -13.59 21.00 3.21
C VAL A 115 -12.64 22.00 2.55
N THR A 116 -12.65 23.23 3.05
CA THR A 116 -11.81 24.30 2.50
C THR A 116 -10.32 24.07 2.76
N PRO A 117 -9.44 24.63 1.94
CA PRO A 117 -8.00 24.61 2.19
C PRO A 117 -7.62 25.10 3.58
N GLN A 118 -8.28 26.15 4.07
CA GLN A 118 -8.00 26.70 5.40
C GLN A 118 -8.36 25.70 6.52
N GLU A 119 -9.52 25.04 6.46
CA GLU A 119 -9.92 24.03 7.45
C GLU A 119 -8.94 22.84 7.48
N LYS A 120 -8.37 22.47 6.33
CA LYS A 120 -7.35 21.43 6.25
C LYS A 120 -6.05 21.87 6.92
N ILE A 121 -5.60 23.10 6.64
CA ILE A 121 -4.42 23.68 7.29
C ILE A 121 -4.64 23.81 8.80
N ASP A 122 -5.78 24.33 9.24
CA ASP A 122 -6.12 24.46 10.66
C ASP A 122 -6.08 23.10 11.37
N ARG A 123 -6.48 22.01 10.70
CA ARG A 123 -6.44 20.65 11.25
C ARG A 123 -5.03 20.15 11.51
N VAL A 124 -4.11 20.31 10.57
CA VAL A 124 -2.71 19.89 10.78
C VAL A 124 -2.00 20.76 11.79
N LEU A 125 -2.26 22.08 11.81
CA LEU A 125 -1.73 22.98 12.84
C LEU A 125 -2.27 22.65 14.24
N ALA A 126 -3.57 22.31 14.36
CA ALA A 126 -4.16 21.88 15.62
C ALA A 126 -3.53 20.58 16.15
N MET A 127 -3.24 19.63 15.26
CA MET A 127 -2.55 18.40 15.62
C MET A 127 -1.12 18.68 16.08
N GLU A 128 -0.35 19.49 15.35
CA GLU A 128 1.01 19.88 15.69
C GLU A 128 1.06 20.61 17.04
N LYS A 129 0.16 21.56 17.27
CA LYS A 129 0.02 22.27 18.54
C LYS A 129 -0.23 21.30 19.70
N LEU A 130 -1.16 20.34 19.53
CA LEU A 130 -1.44 19.32 20.55
C LEU A 130 -0.19 18.53 20.90
N VAL A 131 0.60 18.11 19.90
CA VAL A 131 1.87 17.40 20.10
C VAL A 131 2.83 18.27 20.90
N LYS A 132 3.08 19.51 20.46
CA LYS A 132 4.05 20.44 21.07
C LYS A 132 3.72 20.77 22.54
N GLU A 133 2.43 20.91 22.84
CA GLU A 133 1.94 21.28 24.17
C GLU A 133 1.77 20.07 25.12
N SER A 134 1.89 18.84 24.64
CA SER A 134 1.65 17.62 25.41
C SER A 134 2.65 17.36 26.52
N ASP A 135 3.93 17.70 26.31
CA ASP A 135 5.01 17.49 27.28
C ASP A 135 6.15 18.48 27.00
N PRO A 136 6.76 19.12 28.04
CA PRO A 136 7.85 20.08 27.86
C PRO A 136 9.13 19.49 27.24
N ARG A 137 9.29 18.18 27.23
CA ARG A 137 10.41 17.49 26.58
C ARG A 137 10.24 17.38 25.06
N ILE A 138 9.06 17.66 24.51
CA ILE A 138 8.88 17.75 23.04
C ILE A 138 9.65 19.00 22.56
N ASP A 139 10.81 18.77 21.99
CA ASP A 139 11.73 19.83 21.53
C ASP A 139 11.29 20.40 20.18
N LYS A 140 10.94 19.54 19.22
CA LYS A 140 10.58 19.95 17.86
C LYS A 140 9.42 19.14 17.30
N THR A 141 8.67 19.79 16.40
CA THR A 141 7.71 19.16 15.51
C THR A 141 8.14 19.41 14.06
N ALA A 142 8.06 18.40 13.21
CA ALA A 142 8.44 18.51 11.81
C ALA A 142 7.66 17.53 10.95
N HIS A 143 7.56 17.81 9.64
CA HIS A 143 6.86 16.94 8.70
C HIS A 143 5.43 16.58 9.11
N ASN A 144 4.70 17.57 9.68
CA ASN A 144 3.29 17.38 9.97
C ASN A 144 2.51 17.63 8.69
N VAL A 145 1.79 16.63 8.20
CA VAL A 145 1.23 16.65 6.85
C VAL A 145 -0.25 16.30 6.88
N ILE A 146 -1.04 17.08 6.17
CA ILE A 146 -2.38 16.69 5.77
C ILE A 146 -2.43 16.57 4.24
N ASN A 147 -2.96 15.44 3.77
CA ASN A 147 -3.27 15.21 2.37
C ASN A 147 -4.77 14.92 2.25
N THR A 148 -5.41 15.45 1.22
CA THR A 148 -6.76 15.01 0.82
C THR A 148 -6.81 14.93 -0.70
N GLY A 149 -7.65 14.06 -1.23
CA GLY A 149 -7.81 13.98 -2.67
C GLY A 149 -9.03 13.20 -3.09
N SER A 150 -9.48 13.50 -4.31
CA SER A 150 -10.49 12.77 -5.05
C SER A 150 -9.82 12.16 -6.28
N TYR A 151 -9.98 10.87 -6.49
CA TYR A 151 -9.40 10.13 -7.59
C TYR A 151 -10.48 9.44 -8.40
N THR A 152 -10.54 9.73 -9.70
CA THR A 152 -11.52 9.14 -10.63
C THR A 152 -10.80 8.31 -11.68
N VAL A 153 -11.28 7.10 -11.90
CA VAL A 153 -10.86 6.21 -12.99
C VAL A 153 -12.08 5.92 -13.88
N ARG A 154 -11.88 5.97 -15.20
CA ARG A 154 -12.83 5.45 -16.19
C ARG A 154 -12.07 4.65 -17.23
N ILE A 155 -12.57 3.46 -17.52
CA ILE A 155 -12.01 2.55 -18.52
C ILE A 155 -13.09 2.27 -19.57
N VAL A 156 -12.76 2.52 -20.83
CA VAL A 156 -13.64 2.26 -21.97
C VAL A 156 -12.85 1.45 -22.98
N ASN A 157 -13.41 0.35 -23.48
CA ASN A 157 -12.74 -0.46 -24.50
C ASN A 157 -13.63 -0.83 -25.68
N SER A 158 -13.02 -1.37 -26.73
CA SER A 158 -13.68 -1.76 -27.97
C SER A 158 -14.65 -2.94 -27.83
N HIS A 159 -14.63 -3.68 -26.71
CA HIS A 159 -15.60 -4.74 -26.40
C HIS A 159 -16.90 -4.22 -25.80
N GLY A 160 -17.05 -2.88 -25.70
CA GLY A 160 -18.26 -2.24 -25.17
C GLY A 160 -18.25 -2.04 -23.66
N MET A 161 -17.13 -2.30 -22.99
CA MET A 161 -16.98 -1.99 -21.56
C MET A 161 -16.86 -0.47 -21.38
N ASP A 162 -17.62 0.07 -20.42
CA ASP A 162 -17.51 1.44 -19.90
C ASP A 162 -17.74 1.41 -18.40
N ARG A 163 -16.67 1.49 -17.63
CA ARG A 163 -16.68 1.40 -16.17
C ARG A 163 -15.98 2.62 -15.56
N SER A 164 -16.56 3.15 -14.49
CA SER A 164 -15.94 4.26 -13.77
C SER A 164 -16.24 4.19 -12.29
N TYR A 165 -15.31 4.66 -11.49
CA TYR A 165 -15.52 4.94 -10.08
C TYR A 165 -14.75 6.20 -9.66
N THR A 166 -15.17 6.77 -8.54
CA THR A 166 -14.46 7.86 -7.88
C THR A 166 -14.29 7.49 -6.41
N GLU A 167 -13.10 7.76 -5.87
CA GLU A 167 -12.82 7.60 -4.45
C GLU A 167 -12.31 8.90 -3.86
N ASP A 168 -12.67 9.15 -2.58
CA ASP A 168 -12.18 10.26 -1.79
C ASP A 168 -11.36 9.70 -0.63
N VAL A 169 -10.16 10.29 -0.41
CA VAL A 169 -9.26 9.86 0.64
C VAL A 169 -8.62 11.07 1.33
N GLY A 170 -8.30 10.91 2.61
CA GLY A 170 -7.49 11.85 3.37
C GLY A 170 -6.45 11.11 4.19
N ALA A 171 -5.37 11.80 4.55
CA ALA A 171 -4.35 11.33 5.46
C ALA A 171 -3.89 12.48 6.35
N LEU A 172 -3.66 12.19 7.63
CA LEU A 172 -3.05 13.09 8.60
C LEU A 172 -1.87 12.38 9.24
N TYR A 173 -0.69 12.99 9.17
CA TYR A 173 0.54 12.46 9.73
C TYR A 173 1.24 13.54 10.54
N GLY A 174 1.85 13.15 11.66
CA GLY A 174 2.68 14.00 12.48
C GLY A 174 3.98 13.32 12.88
N GLN A 175 5.00 14.13 13.15
CA GLN A 175 6.29 13.71 13.65
C GLN A 175 6.80 14.69 14.67
N ALA A 176 7.44 14.17 15.73
CA ALA A 176 8.06 14.98 16.77
C ALA A 176 9.41 14.42 17.20
N THR A 177 10.20 15.29 17.82
CA THR A 177 11.45 14.94 18.50
C THR A 177 11.35 15.41 19.94
N ALA A 178 11.67 14.54 20.90
CA ALA A 178 11.79 14.86 22.32
C ALA A 178 13.24 14.79 22.77
N LYS A 179 13.56 15.59 23.79
CA LYS A 179 14.86 15.61 24.46
C LYS A 179 14.70 15.53 25.98
N ASP A 180 15.56 14.75 26.62
CA ASP A 180 15.69 14.69 28.07
C ASP A 180 17.17 14.52 28.42
N GLY A 181 17.84 15.62 28.80
CA GLY A 181 19.29 15.67 28.90
C GLY A 181 19.96 15.34 27.55
N ASP A 182 20.80 14.32 27.54
CA ASP A 182 21.49 13.85 26.32
C ASP A 182 20.69 12.89 25.49
N PHE A 183 19.52 12.44 25.98
CA PHE A 183 18.65 11.52 25.25
C PHE A 183 17.77 12.26 24.24
N VAL A 184 17.73 11.75 23.04
CA VAL A 184 16.90 12.25 21.93
C VAL A 184 16.08 11.09 21.36
N SER A 185 14.79 11.31 21.20
CA SER A 185 13.89 10.35 20.54
C SER A 185 13.07 11.05 19.48
N SER A 186 12.89 10.40 18.34
CA SER A 186 12.01 10.88 17.27
C SER A 186 11.08 9.78 16.85
N SER A 187 9.79 10.11 16.70
CA SER A 187 8.80 9.16 16.19
C SER A 187 7.69 9.91 15.43
N GLY A 188 6.97 9.17 14.59
CA GLY A 188 5.82 9.67 13.86
C GLY A 188 4.64 8.71 13.92
N TYR A 189 3.47 9.23 13.58
CA TYR A 189 2.25 8.44 13.43
C TYR A 189 1.29 9.12 12.47
N GLY A 190 0.53 8.33 11.73
CA GLY A 190 -0.49 8.86 10.83
C GLY A 190 -1.68 7.93 10.69
N VAL A 191 -2.75 8.50 10.15
CA VAL A 191 -3.98 7.79 9.79
C VAL A 191 -4.41 8.16 8.37
N ALA A 192 -5.01 7.23 7.67
CA ALA A 192 -5.75 7.50 6.45
C ALA A 192 -7.23 7.20 6.66
N ALA A 193 -8.10 7.98 6.04
CA ALA A 193 -9.55 7.84 6.16
C ALA A 193 -10.25 8.37 4.90
N ARG A 194 -11.46 7.87 4.65
CA ARG A 194 -12.33 8.39 3.59
C ARG A 194 -13.18 9.59 4.04
N SER A 195 -13.12 9.97 5.32
CA SER A 195 -13.82 11.12 5.87
C SER A 195 -12.88 12.11 6.56
N PHE A 196 -13.25 13.39 6.57
CA PHE A 196 -12.44 14.40 7.24
C PHE A 196 -12.42 14.18 8.77
N ASP A 197 -13.51 13.72 9.37
CA ASP A 197 -13.56 13.40 10.80
C ASP A 197 -12.68 12.20 11.18
N GLY A 198 -12.45 11.27 10.25
CA GLY A 198 -11.50 10.17 10.44
C GLY A 198 -10.04 10.63 10.56
N LEU A 199 -9.73 11.88 10.15
CA LEU A 199 -8.42 12.51 10.36
C LEU A 199 -8.37 13.12 11.78
N ASP A 200 -8.41 12.25 12.78
CA ASP A 200 -8.57 12.62 14.19
C ASP A 200 -7.27 13.22 14.77
N VAL A 201 -7.32 14.51 15.04
CA VAL A 201 -6.22 15.31 15.63
C VAL A 201 -5.78 14.76 16.99
N LYS A 202 -6.72 14.35 17.85
CA LYS A 202 -6.41 13.85 19.20
C LYS A 202 -5.72 12.49 19.14
N LYS A 203 -6.23 11.60 18.29
CA LYS A 203 -5.63 10.29 18.08
C LYS A 203 -4.21 10.41 17.51
N VAL A 204 -4.04 11.16 16.41
CA VAL A 204 -2.73 11.29 15.76
C VAL A 204 -1.76 12.02 16.66
N GLY A 205 -2.12 13.20 17.19
CA GLY A 205 -1.24 13.97 18.05
C GLY A 205 -0.89 13.25 19.34
N GLY A 206 -1.86 12.57 19.98
CA GLY A 206 -1.64 11.78 21.20
C GLY A 206 -0.68 10.61 20.95
N GLU A 207 -0.82 9.89 19.82
CA GLU A 207 0.09 8.80 19.46
C GLU A 207 1.50 9.30 19.10
N VAL A 208 1.63 10.41 18.37
CA VAL A 208 2.94 11.03 18.08
C VAL A 208 3.66 11.37 19.37
N ALA A 209 3.00 12.08 20.28
CA ALA A 209 3.57 12.48 21.56
C ALA A 209 3.98 11.26 22.40
N ARG A 210 3.07 10.29 22.57
CA ARG A 210 3.31 9.08 23.33
C ARG A 210 4.51 8.30 22.79
N ARG A 211 4.56 8.03 21.50
CA ARG A 211 5.64 7.26 20.86
C ARG A 211 6.99 7.96 20.98
N THR A 212 6.99 9.28 20.77
CA THR A 212 8.20 10.09 20.87
C THR A 212 8.76 10.07 22.31
N LEU A 213 7.90 10.21 23.32
CA LEU A 213 8.30 10.16 24.74
C LEU A 213 8.68 8.74 25.18
N ASP A 214 7.99 7.72 24.70
CA ASP A 214 8.26 6.32 24.98
C ASP A 214 9.62 5.84 24.49
N GLY A 215 10.18 6.51 23.47
CA GLY A 215 11.52 6.25 22.95
C GLY A 215 12.64 6.94 23.73
N LEU A 216 12.34 7.84 24.68
CA LEU A 216 13.36 8.45 25.53
C LEU A 216 14.06 7.40 26.41
N ASN A 217 15.35 7.56 26.61
CA ASN A 217 16.22 6.61 27.32
C ASN A 217 16.33 5.23 26.66
N ALA A 218 15.99 5.13 25.36
CA ALA A 218 16.22 3.91 24.62
C ALA A 218 17.72 3.60 24.51
N ALA A 219 18.05 2.32 24.57
CA ALA A 219 19.42 1.83 24.48
C ALA A 219 19.46 0.51 23.70
N PRO A 220 20.58 0.17 23.05
CA PRO A 220 20.70 -1.14 22.42
C PRO A 220 20.68 -2.26 23.46
N VAL A 221 20.27 -3.45 23.04
CA VAL A 221 20.41 -4.68 23.80
C VAL A 221 21.68 -5.43 23.39
N PRO A 222 22.23 -6.35 24.22
CA PRO A 222 23.34 -7.20 23.82
C PRO A 222 23.01 -7.99 22.53
N SER A 223 24.02 -8.21 21.70
CA SER A 223 23.86 -9.03 20.49
C SER A 223 23.53 -10.47 20.84
N GLY A 224 22.56 -11.07 20.19
CA GLY A 224 22.12 -12.43 20.48
C GLY A 224 20.86 -12.87 19.72
N LYS A 225 20.32 -14.03 20.13
CA LYS A 225 19.01 -14.49 19.69
C LYS A 225 17.97 -14.11 20.71
N TYR A 226 16.88 -13.53 20.24
CA TYR A 226 15.76 -13.08 21.08
C TYR A 226 14.45 -13.65 20.56
N ARG A 227 13.53 -13.95 21.47
CA ARG A 227 12.13 -14.11 21.11
C ARG A 227 11.59 -12.77 20.65
N VAL A 228 11.11 -12.71 19.42
CA VAL A 228 10.69 -11.45 18.77
C VAL A 228 9.20 -11.49 18.44
N VAL A 229 8.54 -10.42 18.82
CA VAL A 229 7.19 -10.09 18.37
C VAL A 229 7.30 -8.84 17.52
N PHE A 230 6.87 -8.92 16.25
CA PHE A 230 6.66 -7.71 15.47
C PHE A 230 5.31 -7.11 15.85
N PHE A 231 5.32 -5.86 16.30
CA PHE A 231 4.09 -5.09 16.46
C PHE A 231 3.38 -4.90 15.12
N SER A 232 2.08 -4.74 15.13
CA SER A 232 1.25 -4.72 13.92
C SER A 232 1.79 -3.83 12.80
N GLU A 233 2.22 -2.60 13.10
CA GLU A 233 2.74 -1.65 12.11
C GLU A 233 4.09 -2.09 11.53
N ALA A 234 5.02 -2.53 12.37
CA ALA A 234 6.31 -3.05 11.91
C ALA A 234 6.15 -4.32 11.04
N MET A 235 5.13 -5.15 11.35
CA MET A 235 4.79 -6.29 10.51
C MET A 235 4.15 -5.87 9.18
N CYS A 236 3.35 -4.79 9.18
CA CYS A 236 2.83 -4.20 7.94
C CYS A 236 3.94 -3.70 7.03
N ASP A 237 4.94 -3.03 7.57
CA ASP A 237 6.11 -2.56 6.82
C ASP A 237 6.87 -3.73 6.18
N LEU A 238 7.09 -4.78 6.96
CA LEU A 238 7.77 -5.98 6.48
C LEU A 238 6.95 -6.70 5.41
N LEU A 239 5.65 -6.96 5.65
CA LEU A 239 4.74 -7.57 4.67
C LEU A 239 4.65 -6.71 3.40
N GLY A 240 4.62 -5.38 3.53
CA GLY A 240 4.56 -4.45 2.42
C GLY A 240 5.72 -4.63 1.45
N VAL A 241 6.96 -4.68 1.95
CA VAL A 241 8.17 -4.90 1.15
C VAL A 241 8.16 -6.26 0.46
N PHE A 242 7.75 -7.31 1.16
CA PHE A 242 7.73 -8.66 0.63
C PHE A 242 6.43 -9.03 -0.11
N SER A 243 5.43 -8.16 -0.18
CA SER A 243 4.15 -8.43 -0.86
C SER A 243 4.31 -8.83 -2.34
N SER A 244 5.33 -8.30 -3.00
CA SER A 244 5.65 -8.59 -4.40
C SER A 244 5.96 -10.07 -4.69
N ILE A 245 6.37 -10.86 -3.69
CA ILE A 245 6.63 -12.31 -3.88
C ILE A 245 5.38 -13.10 -4.23
N PHE A 246 4.20 -12.56 -3.90
CA PHE A 246 2.88 -13.15 -4.21
C PHE A 246 2.32 -12.67 -5.56
N SER A 247 3.05 -11.83 -6.29
CA SER A 247 2.70 -11.39 -7.64
C SER A 247 3.11 -12.43 -8.69
N ALA A 248 2.18 -12.83 -9.54
CA ALA A 248 2.48 -13.69 -10.68
C ALA A 248 3.48 -13.05 -11.63
N GLU A 249 3.43 -11.73 -11.82
CA GLU A 249 4.39 -10.98 -12.61
C GLU A 249 5.84 -11.19 -12.11
N THR A 250 6.04 -11.06 -10.80
CA THR A 250 7.33 -11.27 -10.15
C THR A 250 7.79 -12.73 -10.28
N ALA A 251 6.89 -13.69 -10.10
CA ALA A 251 7.16 -15.11 -10.22
C ALA A 251 7.52 -15.50 -11.67
N GLN A 252 6.82 -14.97 -12.68
CA GLN A 252 7.10 -15.21 -14.09
C GLN A 252 8.46 -14.67 -14.53
N LYS A 253 8.90 -13.55 -13.93
CA LYS A 253 10.24 -12.98 -14.13
C LYS A 253 11.35 -13.77 -13.38
N GLY A 254 11.00 -14.82 -12.62
CA GLY A 254 11.96 -15.61 -11.84
C GLY A 254 12.44 -14.91 -10.56
N MET A 255 11.73 -13.89 -10.09
CA MET A 255 12.08 -13.09 -8.92
C MET A 255 11.24 -13.43 -7.67
N SER A 256 10.58 -14.58 -7.64
CA SER A 256 9.88 -15.11 -6.46
C SER A 256 10.20 -16.59 -6.27
N LEU A 257 10.63 -16.97 -5.08
CA LEU A 257 10.87 -18.38 -4.70
C LEU A 257 9.56 -19.18 -4.54
N LEU A 258 8.41 -18.55 -4.68
CA LEU A 258 7.10 -19.21 -4.67
C LEU A 258 6.71 -19.78 -6.04
N LYS A 259 7.47 -19.50 -7.10
CA LYS A 259 7.21 -20.03 -8.44
C LYS A 259 7.11 -21.55 -8.41
N GLY A 260 5.97 -22.08 -8.91
CA GLY A 260 5.71 -23.53 -8.96
C GLY A 260 5.25 -24.15 -7.63
N ARG A 261 5.05 -23.36 -6.56
CA ARG A 261 4.72 -23.85 -5.23
C ARG A 261 3.25 -23.69 -4.81
N VAL A 262 2.36 -23.39 -5.77
CA VAL A 262 0.90 -23.37 -5.49
C VAL A 262 0.45 -24.76 -5.01
N GLY A 263 -0.27 -24.81 -3.91
CA GLY A 263 -0.69 -26.04 -3.22
C GLY A 263 0.28 -26.51 -2.13
N GLU A 264 1.47 -25.94 -2.03
CA GLU A 264 2.44 -26.28 -0.98
C GLU A 264 2.25 -25.47 0.30
N ARG A 265 2.70 -26.02 1.40
CA ARG A 265 2.82 -25.29 2.66
C ARG A 265 4.05 -24.37 2.62
N ILE A 266 3.81 -23.06 2.76
CA ILE A 266 4.85 -22.05 2.75
C ILE A 266 4.90 -21.23 4.04
N ALA A 267 3.93 -21.42 4.93
CA ALA A 267 3.80 -20.69 6.18
C ALA A 267 3.30 -21.61 7.31
N ALA A 268 3.37 -21.13 8.53
CA ALA A 268 2.81 -21.82 9.69
C ALA A 268 1.28 -22.02 9.53
N PRO A 269 0.68 -23.10 10.13
CA PRO A 269 -0.75 -23.39 10.01
C PRO A 269 -1.68 -22.28 10.51
N CYS A 270 -1.21 -21.40 11.39
CA CYS A 270 -1.98 -20.24 11.87
C CYS A 270 -2.01 -19.06 10.90
N VAL A 271 -1.21 -19.09 9.83
CA VAL A 271 -1.08 -17.98 8.86
C VAL A 271 -2.11 -18.13 7.75
N THR A 272 -2.98 -17.16 7.66
CA THR A 272 -3.89 -16.97 6.51
C THR A 272 -3.71 -15.54 5.99
N LEU A 273 -3.39 -15.40 4.70
CA LEU A 273 -3.13 -14.15 4.02
C LEU A 273 -4.21 -13.90 2.97
N VAL A 274 -4.86 -12.77 3.03
CA VAL A 274 -6.00 -12.40 2.20
C VAL A 274 -5.73 -11.12 1.45
N ASP A 275 -6.18 -11.05 0.20
CA ASP A 275 -6.33 -9.81 -0.56
C ASP A 275 -7.82 -9.51 -0.74
N ASP A 276 -8.30 -8.43 -0.14
CA ASP A 276 -9.73 -8.09 -0.11
C ASP A 276 -10.02 -6.68 -0.63
N PRO A 277 -10.24 -6.52 -1.94
CA PRO A 277 -10.63 -5.24 -2.53
C PRO A 277 -12.04 -4.79 -2.17
N LEU A 278 -12.82 -5.61 -1.49
CA LEU A 278 -14.21 -5.34 -1.10
C LEU A 278 -14.35 -4.91 0.36
N MET A 279 -13.24 -4.79 1.08
CA MET A 279 -13.21 -4.40 2.50
C MET A 279 -13.88 -3.04 2.70
N GLU A 280 -14.88 -2.98 3.58
CA GLU A 280 -15.55 -1.72 3.93
C GLU A 280 -14.54 -0.74 4.55
N GLY A 281 -14.51 0.49 4.05
CA GLY A 281 -13.58 1.53 4.52
C GLY A 281 -12.10 1.30 4.18
N GLY A 282 -11.74 0.18 3.54
CA GLY A 282 -10.35 -0.14 3.19
C GLY A 282 -9.76 0.86 2.18
N MET A 283 -8.50 1.27 2.40
CA MET A 283 -7.82 2.24 1.53
C MET A 283 -7.45 1.66 0.16
N GLY A 284 -7.31 0.34 0.04
CA GLY A 284 -7.11 -0.37 -1.23
C GLY A 284 -8.41 -0.85 -1.90
N SER A 285 -9.58 -0.54 -1.33
CA SER A 285 -10.87 -1.02 -1.85
C SER A 285 -11.28 -0.32 -3.12
N ARG A 286 -11.79 -1.11 -4.09
CA ARG A 286 -12.22 -0.64 -5.41
C ARG A 286 -13.18 -1.64 -6.07
N PRO A 287 -14.10 -1.18 -6.95
CA PRO A 287 -15.10 -2.08 -7.57
C PRO A 287 -14.54 -2.93 -8.71
N PHE A 288 -13.45 -2.52 -9.35
CA PHE A 288 -12.73 -3.23 -10.41
C PHE A 288 -11.26 -2.78 -10.45
N ASP A 289 -10.41 -3.58 -11.06
CA ASP A 289 -9.00 -3.27 -11.26
C ASP A 289 -8.74 -2.34 -12.47
N ASP A 290 -7.49 -1.96 -12.70
CA ASP A 290 -7.13 -1.02 -13.77
C ASP A 290 -7.13 -1.64 -15.19
N GLU A 291 -7.60 -2.88 -15.33
CA GLU A 291 -8.01 -3.52 -16.60
C GLU A 291 -9.53 -3.68 -16.71
N GLY A 292 -10.28 -3.19 -15.71
CA GLY A 292 -11.74 -3.27 -15.68
C GLY A 292 -12.29 -4.59 -15.12
N VAL A 293 -11.47 -5.51 -14.65
CA VAL A 293 -11.91 -6.79 -14.06
C VAL A 293 -12.61 -6.53 -12.73
N PRO A 294 -13.84 -7.04 -12.51
CA PRO A 294 -14.55 -6.88 -11.24
C PRO A 294 -13.74 -7.39 -10.06
N SER A 295 -13.75 -6.63 -8.98
CA SER A 295 -13.03 -6.99 -7.76
C SER A 295 -13.62 -8.22 -7.08
N ALA A 296 -12.73 -9.08 -6.57
CA ALA A 296 -13.07 -10.24 -5.78
C ALA A 296 -12.03 -10.47 -4.68
N THR A 297 -12.48 -10.96 -3.53
CA THR A 297 -11.61 -11.34 -2.41
C THR A 297 -10.90 -12.65 -2.71
N HIS A 298 -9.60 -12.71 -2.48
CA HIS A 298 -8.79 -13.91 -2.68
C HIS A 298 -8.01 -14.27 -1.42
N THR A 299 -8.11 -15.53 -1.00
CA THR A 299 -7.21 -16.08 0.01
C THR A 299 -5.94 -16.56 -0.68
N VAL A 300 -4.85 -15.84 -0.48
CA VAL A 300 -3.54 -16.10 -1.10
C VAL A 300 -2.80 -17.23 -0.38
N VAL A 301 -2.83 -17.21 0.95
CA VAL A 301 -2.35 -18.30 1.79
C VAL A 301 -3.47 -18.68 2.76
N GLU A 302 -3.83 -19.95 2.83
CA GLU A 302 -4.86 -20.47 3.72
C GLU A 302 -4.27 -21.52 4.64
N ASP A 303 -4.31 -21.27 5.94
CA ASP A 303 -3.78 -22.18 6.97
C ASP A 303 -2.34 -22.66 6.63
N GLY A 304 -1.51 -21.72 6.15
CA GLY A 304 -0.13 -21.93 5.75
C GLY A 304 0.07 -22.52 4.34
N VAL A 305 -1.01 -22.87 3.62
CA VAL A 305 -0.93 -23.42 2.26
C VAL A 305 -1.09 -22.32 1.22
N PHE A 306 -0.15 -22.21 0.29
CA PHE A 306 -0.20 -21.24 -0.79
C PHE A 306 -1.24 -21.61 -1.83
N ARG A 307 -2.28 -20.78 -2.02
CA ARG A 307 -3.43 -21.09 -2.87
C ARG A 307 -3.34 -20.50 -4.25
N THR A 308 -2.85 -19.29 -4.39
CA THR A 308 -2.80 -18.58 -5.67
C THR A 308 -1.81 -17.43 -5.63
N PHE A 309 -1.24 -17.11 -6.79
CA PHE A 309 -0.65 -15.79 -7.02
C PHE A 309 -1.74 -14.73 -7.25
N LEU A 310 -1.36 -13.47 -7.10
CA LEU A 310 -2.13 -12.34 -7.59
C LEU A 310 -1.85 -12.15 -9.08
N HIS A 311 -2.90 -12.03 -9.89
CA HIS A 311 -2.83 -11.97 -11.35
C HIS A 311 -3.55 -10.74 -11.92
N ASN A 312 -3.00 -10.19 -13.00
CA ASN A 312 -3.70 -9.40 -13.99
C ASN A 312 -4.07 -10.28 -15.20
N LEU A 313 -4.65 -9.73 -16.26
CA LEU A 313 -5.03 -10.50 -17.44
C LEU A 313 -3.83 -11.15 -18.14
N LYS A 314 -2.72 -10.41 -18.32
CA LYS A 314 -1.50 -10.90 -18.97
C LYS A 314 -0.90 -12.08 -18.23
N THR A 315 -0.72 -11.95 -16.92
CA THR A 315 -0.09 -13.01 -16.11
C THR A 315 -0.98 -14.23 -15.95
N ALA A 316 -2.30 -14.04 -15.86
CA ALA A 316 -3.27 -15.13 -15.80
C ALA A 316 -3.29 -15.94 -17.10
N ARG A 317 -3.31 -15.27 -18.27
CA ARG A 317 -3.23 -15.92 -19.57
C ARG A 317 -1.95 -16.75 -19.70
N LYS A 318 -0.79 -16.20 -19.30
CA LYS A 318 0.49 -16.87 -19.38
C LYS A 318 0.57 -18.14 -18.52
N ASP A 319 -0.05 -18.13 -17.35
CA ASP A 319 -0.10 -19.28 -16.44
C ASP A 319 -1.29 -20.22 -16.72
N GLY A 320 -2.20 -19.86 -17.66
CA GLY A 320 -3.37 -20.66 -18.01
C GLY A 320 -4.42 -20.74 -16.88
N VAL A 321 -4.53 -19.69 -16.07
CA VAL A 321 -5.46 -19.60 -14.93
C VAL A 321 -6.43 -18.41 -15.10
N ALA A 322 -7.46 -18.34 -14.26
CA ALA A 322 -8.31 -17.16 -14.19
C ALA A 322 -7.56 -15.98 -13.55
N THR A 323 -7.81 -14.75 -14.05
CA THR A 323 -7.29 -13.55 -13.39
C THR A 323 -7.88 -13.36 -12.00
N THR A 324 -7.10 -12.78 -11.11
CA THR A 324 -7.56 -12.39 -9.77
C THR A 324 -7.99 -10.92 -9.69
N GLY A 325 -7.94 -10.16 -10.80
CA GLY A 325 -8.34 -8.76 -10.83
C GLY A 325 -7.42 -7.86 -9.99
N LYS A 326 -6.09 -7.99 -10.19
CA LYS A 326 -5.09 -7.23 -9.43
C LYS A 326 -4.21 -6.35 -10.32
N ALA A 327 -4.74 -5.95 -11.46
CA ALA A 327 -4.11 -4.97 -12.32
C ALA A 327 -4.06 -3.59 -11.66
N ARG A 328 -2.92 -2.92 -11.70
CA ARG A 328 -2.73 -1.56 -11.18
C ARG A 328 -1.87 -0.72 -12.10
N LYS A 329 -2.30 0.52 -12.33
CA LYS A 329 -1.53 1.59 -12.97
C LYS A 329 -1.17 2.66 -11.93
N VAL A 330 0.05 3.16 -11.98
CA VAL A 330 0.46 4.31 -11.16
C VAL A 330 -0.18 5.60 -11.67
N GLY A 331 -0.45 5.66 -12.98
CA GLY A 331 -1.11 6.77 -13.65
C GLY A 331 -1.52 6.39 -15.06
N TYR A 332 -2.21 7.27 -15.77
CA TYR A 332 -2.74 7.01 -17.11
C TYR A 332 -1.67 6.58 -18.14
N ALA A 333 -0.46 7.11 -18.02
CA ALA A 333 0.66 6.80 -18.92
C ALA A 333 1.47 5.56 -18.51
N SER A 334 1.15 4.93 -17.37
CA SER A 334 1.95 3.83 -16.83
C SER A 334 1.53 2.48 -17.43
N ALA A 335 2.49 1.56 -17.50
CA ALA A 335 2.20 0.14 -17.73
C ALA A 335 1.35 -0.43 -16.59
N VAL A 336 0.68 -1.54 -16.89
CA VAL A 336 -0.10 -2.31 -15.90
C VAL A 336 0.85 -3.24 -15.14
N HIS A 337 0.76 -3.23 -13.82
CA HIS A 337 1.46 -4.13 -12.90
C HIS A 337 0.48 -4.93 -12.06
N VAL A 338 0.97 -6.00 -11.43
CA VAL A 338 0.19 -6.75 -10.44
C VAL A 338 0.51 -6.20 -9.06
N THR A 339 -0.51 -5.67 -8.37
CA THR A 339 -0.38 -5.10 -7.04
C THR A 339 -1.53 -5.55 -6.15
N PRO A 340 -1.27 -5.92 -4.88
CA PRO A 340 -2.34 -6.23 -3.93
C PRO A 340 -3.22 -5.01 -3.64
N THR A 341 -4.38 -5.26 -3.05
CA THR A 341 -5.37 -4.25 -2.63
C THR A 341 -5.34 -4.04 -1.11
N ASN A 342 -6.34 -4.53 -0.37
CA ASN A 342 -6.22 -4.65 1.07
C ASN A 342 -5.64 -6.04 1.37
N PHE A 343 -4.36 -6.10 1.56
CA PHE A 343 -3.58 -7.32 1.68
C PHE A 343 -3.15 -7.53 3.13
N TYR A 344 -3.68 -8.55 3.79
CA TYR A 344 -3.51 -8.65 5.23
C TYR A 344 -3.41 -10.07 5.77
N LEU A 345 -2.69 -10.21 6.88
CA LEU A 345 -2.70 -11.39 7.73
C LEU A 345 -3.98 -11.39 8.57
N LYS A 346 -4.75 -12.48 8.53
CA LYS A 346 -5.93 -12.63 9.40
C LYS A 346 -5.50 -12.60 10.86
N PRO A 347 -6.19 -11.82 11.71
CA PRO A 347 -5.86 -11.74 13.14
C PRO A 347 -6.17 -13.05 13.86
N GLY A 348 -5.41 -13.30 14.92
CA GLY A 348 -5.69 -14.34 15.89
C GLY A 348 -6.78 -13.93 16.88
N LYS A 349 -6.86 -14.65 18.01
CA LYS A 349 -7.92 -14.45 19.01
C LYS A 349 -7.45 -13.74 20.27
N ARG A 350 -6.18 -13.88 20.63
CA ARG A 350 -5.62 -13.33 21.87
C ARG A 350 -5.18 -11.90 21.66
N THR A 351 -5.29 -11.08 22.69
CA THR A 351 -4.71 -9.74 22.68
C THR A 351 -3.18 -9.82 22.66
N LEU A 352 -2.52 -8.74 22.23
CA LEU A 352 -1.06 -8.65 22.31
C LEU A 352 -0.56 -8.90 23.73
N ASP A 353 -1.18 -8.28 24.75
CA ASP A 353 -0.79 -8.45 26.15
C ASP A 353 -0.90 -9.91 26.62
N ASP A 354 -1.95 -10.62 26.21
CA ASP A 354 -2.11 -12.04 26.55
C ASP A 354 -1.07 -12.91 25.85
N MET A 355 -0.73 -12.57 24.59
CA MET A 355 0.33 -13.24 23.84
C MET A 355 1.70 -13.02 24.53
N LEU A 356 2.04 -11.79 24.89
CA LEU A 356 3.30 -11.46 25.58
C LEU A 356 3.41 -12.16 26.94
N ARG A 357 2.30 -12.25 27.70
CA ARG A 357 2.28 -13.02 28.96
C ARG A 357 2.56 -14.50 28.71
N GLY A 358 2.02 -15.07 27.63
CA GLY A 358 2.27 -16.47 27.28
C GLY A 358 3.70 -16.75 26.82
N ILE A 359 4.35 -15.79 26.20
CA ILE A 359 5.77 -15.87 25.77
C ILE A 359 6.71 -15.77 26.97
N GLY A 360 6.40 -14.92 27.94
CA GLY A 360 7.22 -14.67 29.12
C GLY A 360 8.15 -13.48 28.96
N GLU A 361 9.24 -13.60 28.20
CA GLU A 361 10.18 -12.51 27.96
C GLU A 361 10.65 -12.44 26.50
N GLY A 362 11.08 -11.26 26.03
CA GLY A 362 11.56 -11.04 24.68
C GLY A 362 11.62 -9.58 24.27
N LEU A 363 11.56 -9.37 22.95
CA LEU A 363 11.55 -8.07 22.30
C LEU A 363 10.26 -7.89 21.50
N VAL A 364 9.62 -6.73 21.67
CA VAL A 364 8.62 -6.24 20.72
C VAL A 364 9.29 -5.22 19.80
N ILE A 365 9.28 -5.47 18.51
CA ILE A 365 9.75 -4.53 17.49
C ILE A 365 8.58 -3.70 17.04
N THR A 366 8.61 -2.38 17.30
CA THR A 366 7.53 -1.45 16.99
C THR A 366 7.75 -0.68 15.69
N GLU A 367 9.01 -0.57 15.26
CA GLU A 367 9.41 0.16 14.06
C GLU A 367 10.59 -0.54 13.39
N VAL A 368 10.58 -0.61 12.08
CA VAL A 368 11.72 -1.03 11.26
C VAL A 368 12.06 0.06 10.25
N SER A 369 13.33 0.21 9.93
CA SER A 369 13.80 1.19 8.96
C SER A 369 14.93 0.65 8.10
N GLY A 370 15.20 1.35 6.98
CA GLY A 370 16.19 0.90 6.02
C GLY A 370 15.68 -0.18 5.05
N LEU A 371 14.37 -0.34 4.91
CA LEU A 371 13.71 -1.36 4.07
C LEU A 371 14.21 -1.37 2.62
N HIS A 372 14.51 -0.21 2.04
CA HIS A 372 14.98 -0.11 0.64
C HIS A 372 16.37 -0.71 0.41
N ALA A 373 17.21 -0.74 1.43
CA ALA A 373 18.59 -1.23 1.34
C ALA A 373 18.80 -2.55 2.09
N GLY A 374 18.03 -2.76 3.15
CA GLY A 374 18.19 -3.88 4.08
C GLY A 374 17.25 -5.05 3.84
N ALA A 375 16.38 -5.00 2.82
CA ALA A 375 15.49 -6.10 2.46
C ALA A 375 15.66 -6.49 1.00
N ASN A 376 15.71 -7.79 0.72
CA ASN A 376 15.77 -8.34 -0.64
C ASN A 376 14.55 -9.24 -0.89
N PRO A 377 13.52 -8.76 -1.60
CA PRO A 377 12.32 -9.56 -1.87
C PRO A 377 12.60 -10.86 -2.64
N ILE A 378 13.67 -10.93 -3.44
CA ILE A 378 13.98 -12.13 -4.25
C ILE A 378 14.48 -13.25 -3.33
N SER A 379 15.52 -13.00 -2.54
CA SER A 379 16.09 -14.02 -1.63
C SER A 379 15.26 -14.19 -0.35
N GLY A 380 14.46 -13.19 0.01
CA GLY A 380 13.73 -13.13 1.28
C GLY A 380 14.53 -12.55 2.45
N ASP A 381 15.82 -12.30 2.27
CA ASP A 381 16.69 -11.84 3.35
C ASP A 381 16.39 -10.40 3.75
N PHE A 382 16.47 -10.14 5.05
CA PHE A 382 16.42 -8.79 5.58
C PHE A 382 17.40 -8.60 6.74
N SER A 383 17.90 -7.37 6.85
CA SER A 383 18.70 -6.88 7.97
C SER A 383 18.35 -5.39 8.15
N LEU A 384 17.51 -5.10 9.14
CA LEU A 384 16.82 -3.82 9.28
C LEU A 384 17.15 -3.18 10.62
N LEU A 385 17.37 -1.87 10.60
CA LEU A 385 17.38 -1.10 11.84
C LEU A 385 16.00 -1.21 12.51
N ALA A 386 15.99 -1.35 13.82
CA ALA A 386 14.77 -1.55 14.57
C ALA A 386 14.72 -0.75 15.86
N LYS A 387 13.50 -0.40 16.26
CA LYS A 387 13.15 0.15 17.56
C LYS A 387 12.05 -0.70 18.19
N GLY A 388 11.95 -0.62 19.51
CA GLY A 388 10.92 -1.34 20.22
C GLY A 388 11.11 -1.29 21.74
N TYR A 389 10.84 -2.39 22.40
CA TYR A 389 11.01 -2.51 23.85
C TYR A 389 11.21 -3.97 24.27
N THR A 390 11.93 -4.18 25.37
CA THR A 390 11.94 -5.47 26.06
C THR A 390 10.66 -5.65 26.85
N PHE A 391 10.19 -6.89 26.96
CA PHE A 391 9.06 -7.22 27.81
C PHE A 391 9.37 -8.43 28.71
N ARG A 392 8.71 -8.46 29.87
CA ARG A 392 8.73 -9.59 30.79
C ARG A 392 7.34 -9.78 31.41
N GLU A 393 6.83 -11.00 31.43
CA GLU A 393 5.51 -11.37 31.98
C GLU A 393 4.37 -10.50 31.41
N GLY A 394 4.44 -10.17 30.11
CA GLY A 394 3.47 -9.32 29.43
C GLY A 394 3.58 -7.82 29.73
N ARG A 395 4.61 -7.39 30.46
CA ARG A 395 4.83 -5.98 30.80
C ARG A 395 6.02 -5.42 30.02
N ARG A 396 5.81 -4.25 29.43
CA ARG A 396 6.90 -3.46 28.84
C ARG A 396 7.90 -3.07 29.92
N GLU A 397 9.21 -3.26 29.64
CA GLU A 397 10.28 -2.90 30.57
C GLU A 397 11.08 -1.69 30.08
N LYS A 398 11.92 -1.88 29.06
CA LYS A 398 12.87 -0.85 28.60
C LYS A 398 12.67 -0.55 27.13
N PRO A 399 12.68 0.73 26.71
CA PRO A 399 12.75 1.08 25.31
C PRO A 399 14.10 0.64 24.71
N VAL A 400 14.05 0.21 23.45
CA VAL A 400 15.21 -0.31 22.72
C VAL A 400 15.30 0.41 21.38
N GLU A 401 16.51 0.86 21.03
CA GLU A 401 16.85 1.39 19.71
C GLU A 401 18.29 1.09 19.34
N GLN A 402 18.72 1.51 18.15
CA GLN A 402 20.07 1.26 17.64
C GLN A 402 20.42 -0.23 17.59
N ILE A 403 19.44 -1.04 17.28
CA ILE A 403 19.59 -2.48 17.04
C ILE A 403 19.28 -2.80 15.58
N THR A 404 19.80 -3.95 15.14
CA THR A 404 19.45 -4.53 13.83
C THR A 404 18.79 -5.88 14.06
N VAL A 405 17.65 -6.11 13.39
CA VAL A 405 17.00 -7.42 13.32
C VAL A 405 17.24 -8.04 11.95
N ALA A 406 17.66 -9.29 11.91
CA ALA A 406 17.99 -9.99 10.68
C ALA A 406 17.29 -11.35 10.59
N GLY A 407 16.88 -11.72 9.39
CA GLY A 407 16.21 -12.98 9.11
C GLY A 407 15.91 -13.16 7.61
N ASN A 408 15.10 -14.17 7.33
CA ASN A 408 14.58 -14.44 5.99
C ASN A 408 13.06 -14.50 6.05
N PHE A 409 12.37 -13.78 5.16
CA PHE A 409 10.91 -13.65 5.21
C PHE A 409 10.17 -14.96 4.90
N TYR A 410 10.68 -15.81 4.00
CA TYR A 410 10.09 -17.11 3.73
C TYR A 410 10.19 -18.05 4.95
N GLU A 411 11.32 -18.00 5.64
CA GLU A 411 11.51 -18.76 6.89
C GLU A 411 10.64 -18.17 8.01
N LEU A 412 10.57 -16.84 8.10
CA LEU A 412 9.74 -16.14 9.09
C LEU A 412 8.28 -16.56 8.99
N LEU A 413 7.69 -16.60 7.79
CA LEU A 413 6.31 -17.05 7.60
C LEU A 413 6.08 -18.48 8.12
N SER A 414 7.07 -19.35 7.97
CA SER A 414 7.01 -20.73 8.47
C SER A 414 7.24 -20.82 9.99
N ALA A 415 7.95 -19.84 10.57
CA ALA A 415 8.28 -19.78 11.99
C ALA A 415 7.22 -19.07 12.85
N VAL A 416 6.21 -18.45 12.25
CA VAL A 416 5.11 -17.79 12.98
C VAL A 416 4.49 -18.75 13.96
N ARG A 417 4.40 -18.35 15.22
CA ARG A 417 3.84 -19.15 16.31
C ARG A 417 2.44 -18.72 16.68
N GLU A 418 2.18 -17.41 16.67
CA GLU A 418 0.89 -16.84 17.04
C GLU A 418 0.69 -15.47 16.37
N LEU A 419 -0.56 -15.14 16.08
CA LEU A 419 -1.00 -13.82 15.66
C LEU A 419 -1.94 -13.25 16.73
N ALA A 420 -1.78 -11.99 17.06
CA ALA A 420 -2.66 -11.30 17.99
C ALA A 420 -3.97 -10.85 17.31
N SER A 421 -4.87 -10.26 18.09
CA SER A 421 -6.20 -9.82 17.59
C SER A 421 -6.22 -8.35 17.11
N ASP A 422 -5.10 -7.66 17.16
CA ASP A 422 -4.93 -6.22 16.95
C ASP A 422 -4.65 -5.85 15.48
N LEU A 423 -5.41 -6.44 14.54
CA LEU A 423 -5.29 -6.12 13.12
C LEU A 423 -5.42 -4.60 12.89
N THR A 424 -4.42 -4.03 12.24
CA THR A 424 -4.41 -2.62 11.83
C THR A 424 -3.97 -2.47 10.38
N PHE A 425 -4.45 -1.38 9.76
CA PHE A 425 -4.00 -0.88 8.46
C PHE A 425 -3.49 0.56 8.70
N PRO A 426 -2.18 0.79 8.84
CA PRO A 426 -1.66 2.08 9.28
C PRO A 426 -2.07 3.25 8.37
N MET A 427 -1.68 3.23 7.10
CA MET A 427 -1.98 4.31 6.14
C MET A 427 -2.27 3.81 4.72
N GLY A 428 -2.47 2.52 4.54
CA GLY A 428 -2.62 1.95 3.19
C GLY A 428 -3.39 0.65 3.17
N GLY A 429 -3.19 -0.14 2.12
CA GLY A 429 -3.85 -1.43 1.91
C GLY A 429 -3.11 -2.62 2.55
N ILE A 430 -2.01 -2.44 3.28
CA ILE A 430 -1.33 -3.53 3.97
C ILE A 430 -1.79 -3.58 5.42
N GLY A 431 -2.26 -4.74 5.86
CA GLY A 431 -2.78 -4.95 7.21
C GLY A 431 -2.15 -6.14 7.92
N CYS A 432 -1.76 -5.97 9.18
CA CYS A 432 -1.25 -7.04 10.02
C CYS A 432 -1.72 -6.88 11.46
N PRO A 433 -1.93 -7.99 12.17
CA PRO A 433 -1.89 -7.99 13.63
C PRO A 433 -0.42 -8.02 14.11
N SER A 434 -0.20 -7.89 15.40
CA SER A 434 1.09 -8.23 16.02
C SER A 434 1.37 -9.73 15.88
N VAL A 435 2.62 -10.09 15.58
CA VAL A 435 3.01 -11.46 15.21
C VAL A 435 4.20 -11.93 16.02
N ASP A 436 4.05 -13.05 16.72
CA ASP A 436 5.14 -13.81 17.31
C ASP A 436 5.84 -14.64 16.23
N VAL A 437 7.03 -14.24 15.85
CA VAL A 437 7.83 -14.87 14.79
C VAL A 437 8.88 -15.86 15.33
N GLY A 438 8.83 -16.16 16.61
CA GLY A 438 9.82 -17.02 17.23
C GLY A 438 11.15 -16.29 17.53
N GLU A 439 12.27 -16.94 17.30
CA GLU A 439 13.59 -16.37 17.58
C GLU A 439 14.21 -15.75 16.33
N LEU A 440 14.72 -14.52 16.47
CA LEU A 440 15.51 -13.84 15.46
C LEU A 440 16.87 -13.41 16.00
N SER A 441 17.81 -13.21 15.09
CA SER A 441 19.11 -12.61 15.39
C SER A 441 18.95 -11.10 15.54
N VAL A 442 19.44 -10.58 16.66
CA VAL A 442 19.45 -9.15 16.98
C VAL A 442 20.89 -8.74 17.21
N SER A 443 21.35 -7.71 16.53
CA SER A 443 22.65 -7.09 16.77
C SER A 443 22.44 -5.75 17.46
N GLY A 444 23.15 -5.53 18.56
CA GLY A 444 23.10 -4.30 19.34
C GLY A 444 24.51 -3.96 19.83
N THR A 445 24.77 -4.09 21.12
CA THR A 445 26.13 -3.87 21.70
C THR A 445 26.93 -5.15 21.82
#